data_72d0e00f57ff288a1a42204b481fbe47
#
_entry.id   72d0e00f57ff288a1a42204b481fbe47
#
_cell.length_a   1.000
_cell.length_b   1.000
_cell.length_c   1.000
_cell.angle_alpha   90.00
_cell.angle_beta   90.00
_cell.angle_gamma   90.00
#
_symmetry.space_group_name_H-M   'P 1'
#
loop_
_entity.id
_entity.type
_entity.pdbx_description
1 polymer ?
#
loop_
_entity_poly.entity_id
_entity_poly.type
_entity_poly.pdbx_seq_one_letter_code
_entity_poly.pdbx_strand_id
1 'polypeptide(L)'
;MNFWGLTPDYFDHSEEEFRNFLKEHGNELKSEFFIPLVVNNLIVSGKSSCRVLDTPSDWFGVTYAEDRPEVVAKIQKLVDAGVYPSRLFQ
;
A
#
# COMPACT_ATOMS: atom_id res chain seq x y z
N MET A 1 -2.06 6.78 2.60
CA MET A 1 -1.91 5.75 1.52
C MET A 1 -0.95 4.68 1.98
N ASN A 2 -1.29 3.42 1.74
CA ASN A 2 -0.38 2.30 1.99
C ASN A 2 0.39 1.97 0.70
N PHE A 3 1.68 2.25 0.68
CA PHE A 3 2.57 1.90 -0.42
C PHE A 3 3.85 1.32 0.19
N TRP A 4 4.04 0.01 0.07
CA TRP A 4 5.06 -0.74 0.78
C TRP A 4 6.04 -1.39 -0.19
N GLY A 5 7.33 -1.21 0.07
CA GLY A 5 8.39 -2.04 -0.50
C GLY A 5 8.84 -3.03 0.56
N LEU A 6 8.63 -4.31 0.32
CA LEU A 6 8.90 -5.38 1.28
C LEU A 6 9.88 -6.38 0.70
N THR A 7 10.75 -6.93 1.53
CA THR A 7 11.60 -8.06 1.16
C THR A 7 10.79 -9.37 1.17
N PRO A 8 11.18 -10.40 0.38
CA PRO A 8 10.38 -11.63 0.24
C PRO A 8 10.11 -12.38 1.54
N ASP A 9 10.95 -12.27 2.55
CA ASP A 9 10.77 -12.85 3.89
C ASP A 9 9.50 -12.34 4.61
N TYR A 10 8.96 -11.21 4.17
CA TYR A 10 7.66 -10.73 4.64
C TYR A 10 6.55 -11.77 4.50
N PHE A 11 6.56 -12.59 3.46
CA PHE A 11 5.51 -13.59 3.23
C PHE A 11 5.51 -14.67 4.31
N ASP A 12 6.68 -15.11 4.76
CA ASP A 12 6.80 -16.10 5.83
C ASP A 12 6.28 -15.54 7.16
N HIS A 13 6.67 -14.31 7.49
CA HIS A 13 6.18 -13.62 8.68
C HIS A 13 4.67 -13.35 8.61
N SER A 14 4.18 -12.91 7.46
CA SER A 14 2.77 -12.63 7.25
C SER A 14 1.91 -13.89 7.36
N GLU A 15 2.38 -15.04 6.89
CA GLU A 15 1.68 -16.32 7.03
C GLU A 15 1.51 -16.71 8.50
N GLU A 16 2.58 -16.59 9.30
CA GLU A 16 2.53 -16.87 10.74
C GLU A 16 1.56 -15.93 11.46
N GLU A 17 1.67 -14.63 11.21
CA GLU A 17 0.79 -13.60 11.80
C GLU A 17 -0.67 -13.81 11.38
N PHE A 18 -0.92 -14.21 10.13
CA PHE A 18 -2.27 -14.49 9.64
C PHE A 18 -2.89 -15.69 10.33
N ARG A 19 -2.11 -16.75 10.58
CA ARG A 19 -2.58 -17.92 11.35
C ARG A 19 -2.99 -17.53 12.77
N ASN A 20 -2.21 -16.66 13.41
CA ASN A 20 -2.53 -16.14 14.74
C ASN A 20 -3.78 -15.26 14.71
N PHE A 21 -3.87 -14.36 13.73
CA PHE A 21 -5.06 -13.53 13.51
C PHE A 21 -6.33 -14.39 13.34
N LEU A 22 -6.30 -15.46 12.57
CA LEU A 22 -7.45 -16.34 12.39
C LEU A 22 -7.87 -17.05 13.68
N LYS A 23 -6.93 -17.42 14.55
CA LYS A 23 -7.24 -18.02 15.84
C LYS A 23 -7.96 -17.04 16.79
N GLU A 24 -7.56 -15.78 16.75
CA GLU A 24 -8.07 -14.73 17.66
C GLU A 24 -9.31 -14.04 17.12
N HIS A 25 -9.37 -13.79 15.81
CA HIS A 25 -10.35 -12.92 15.17
C HIS A 25 -11.11 -13.59 14.01
N GLY A 26 -10.85 -14.86 13.70
CA GLY A 26 -11.42 -15.54 12.54
C GLY A 26 -12.96 -15.67 12.54
N ASN A 27 -13.60 -15.50 13.69
CA ASN A 27 -15.05 -15.53 13.85
C ASN A 27 -15.70 -14.13 13.81
N GLU A 28 -14.92 -13.07 13.71
CA GLU A 28 -15.39 -11.70 13.69
C GLU A 28 -15.65 -11.25 12.25
N LEU A 29 -16.91 -10.94 11.90
CA LEU A 29 -17.33 -10.62 10.53
C LEU A 29 -16.68 -9.36 9.94
N LYS A 30 -16.22 -8.43 10.81
CA LYS A 30 -15.64 -7.15 10.38
C LYS A 30 -14.15 -7.04 10.69
N SER A 31 -13.51 -8.13 11.12
CA SER A 31 -12.07 -8.11 11.35
C SER A 31 -11.31 -8.07 10.04
N GLU A 32 -10.22 -7.34 10.02
CA GLU A 32 -9.36 -7.20 8.85
C GLU A 32 -7.91 -7.46 9.25
N PHE A 33 -7.18 -8.14 8.38
CA PHE A 33 -5.76 -8.40 8.55
C PHE A 33 -4.94 -7.36 7.76
N PHE A 34 -4.24 -6.49 8.48
CA PHE A 34 -3.59 -5.33 7.89
C PHE A 34 -2.09 -5.53 7.70
N ILE A 35 -1.55 -5.10 6.55
CA ILE A 35 -0.10 -5.04 6.33
C ILE A 35 0.61 -4.21 7.40
N PRO A 36 0.13 -3.02 7.80
CA PRO A 36 0.76 -2.25 8.85
C PRO A 36 0.88 -2.97 10.20
N LEU A 37 -0.07 -3.85 10.53
CA LEU A 37 0.00 -4.64 11.76
C LEU A 37 1.19 -5.60 11.74
N VAL A 38 1.36 -6.33 10.65
CA VAL A 38 2.48 -7.27 10.47
C VAL A 38 3.82 -6.53 10.55
N VAL A 39 3.94 -5.41 9.83
CA VAL A 39 5.17 -4.60 9.86
C VAL A 39 5.46 -4.07 11.26
N ASN A 40 4.44 -3.56 11.98
CA ASN A 40 4.61 -3.08 13.35
C ASN A 40 5.10 -4.18 14.29
N ASN A 41 4.52 -5.37 14.22
CA ASN A 41 4.93 -6.51 15.03
C ASN A 41 6.39 -6.94 14.75
N LEU A 42 6.80 -6.90 13.47
CA LEU A 42 8.18 -7.16 13.08
C LEU A 42 9.16 -6.11 13.64
N ILE A 43 8.77 -4.84 13.65
CA ILE A 43 9.59 -3.75 14.22
C ILE A 43 9.71 -3.91 15.73
N VAL A 44 8.60 -4.09 16.42
CA VAL A 44 8.56 -4.22 17.90
C VAL A 44 9.35 -5.44 18.37
N SER A 45 9.29 -6.55 17.62
CA SER A 45 10.06 -7.76 17.94
C SER A 45 11.54 -7.69 17.52
N GLY A 46 11.98 -6.60 16.89
CA GLY A 46 13.35 -6.42 16.44
C GLY A 46 13.74 -7.23 15.20
N LYS A 47 12.77 -7.87 14.53
CA LYS A 47 13.03 -8.70 13.34
C LYS A 47 13.18 -7.88 12.05
N SER A 48 12.68 -6.65 12.03
CA SER A 48 12.72 -5.79 10.85
C SER A 48 12.79 -4.32 11.23
N SER A 49 13.05 -3.48 10.25
CA SER A 49 12.98 -2.03 10.35
C SER A 49 12.16 -1.45 9.22
N CYS A 50 11.64 -0.24 9.40
CA CYS A 50 10.91 0.48 8.36
C CYS A 50 11.57 1.82 8.10
N ARG A 51 11.87 2.10 6.84
CA ARG A 51 12.33 3.41 6.39
C ARG A 51 11.19 4.12 5.70
N VAL A 52 10.82 5.29 6.19
CA VAL A 52 9.85 6.16 5.53
C VAL A 52 10.57 6.97 4.45
N LEU A 53 10.02 6.95 3.25
CA LEU A 53 10.51 7.74 2.12
C LEU A 53 9.52 8.87 1.86
N ASP A 54 10.07 10.08 1.72
CA ASP A 54 9.28 11.24 1.33
C ASP A 54 9.15 11.33 -0.19
N THR A 55 8.03 11.86 -0.64
CA THR A 55 7.78 12.14 -2.05
C THR A 55 7.12 13.51 -2.21
N PRO A 56 7.54 14.32 -3.20
CA PRO A 56 6.87 15.57 -3.53
C PRO A 56 5.60 15.36 -4.36
N SER A 57 5.26 14.12 -4.71
CA SER A 57 4.10 13.81 -5.55
C SER A 57 2.81 13.93 -4.77
N ASP A 58 1.80 14.51 -5.39
CA ASP A 58 0.45 14.52 -4.85
C ASP A 58 -0.19 13.14 -5.01
N TRP A 59 -0.92 12.72 -3.98
CA TRP A 59 -1.71 11.52 -4.06
C TRP A 59 -3.14 11.86 -4.53
N PHE A 60 -3.65 11.04 -5.44
CA PHE A 60 -5.07 11.01 -5.81
C PHE A 60 -5.45 9.58 -6.19
N GLY A 61 -6.69 9.21 -5.89
CA GLY A 61 -7.15 7.84 -6.07
C GLY A 61 -8.44 7.75 -6.84
N VAL A 62 -8.72 6.55 -7.37
CA VAL A 62 -9.95 6.18 -8.04
C VAL A 62 -10.62 5.08 -7.21
N THR A 63 -11.39 5.49 -6.19
CA THR A 63 -12.12 4.56 -5.34
C THR A 63 -13.55 4.38 -5.84
N TYR A 64 -14.14 5.46 -6.32
CA TYR A 64 -15.49 5.49 -6.88
C TYR A 64 -15.48 5.93 -8.34
N ALA A 65 -16.53 5.58 -9.08
CA ALA A 65 -16.63 5.94 -10.50
C ALA A 65 -16.60 7.47 -10.72
N GLU A 66 -17.11 8.22 -9.77
CA GLU A 66 -17.16 9.69 -9.77
C GLU A 66 -15.77 10.34 -9.70
N ASP A 67 -14.79 9.65 -9.13
CA ASP A 67 -13.41 10.16 -9.02
C ASP A 67 -12.68 10.18 -10.37
N ARG A 68 -13.14 9.34 -11.32
CA ARG A 68 -12.42 9.11 -12.58
C ARG A 68 -12.18 10.37 -13.40
N PRO A 69 -13.15 11.28 -13.64
CA PRO A 69 -12.91 12.47 -14.45
C PRO A 69 -11.82 13.38 -13.87
N GLU A 70 -11.80 13.56 -12.56
CA GLU A 70 -10.80 14.36 -11.87
C GLU A 70 -9.41 13.73 -11.98
N VAL A 71 -9.30 12.42 -11.77
CA VAL A 71 -8.03 11.70 -11.88
C VAL A 71 -7.48 11.75 -13.31
N VAL A 72 -8.34 11.56 -14.32
CA VAL A 72 -7.92 11.69 -15.73
C VAL A 72 -7.36 13.08 -16.00
N ALA A 73 -8.04 14.12 -15.52
CA ALA A 73 -7.56 15.50 -15.72
C ALA A 73 -6.22 15.76 -15.01
N LYS A 74 -6.02 15.21 -13.81
CA LYS A 74 -4.74 15.33 -13.07
C LYS A 74 -3.61 14.61 -13.79
N ILE A 75 -3.83 13.38 -14.26
CA ILE A 75 -2.83 12.64 -15.04
C ILE A 75 -2.50 13.37 -16.34
N GLN A 76 -3.50 13.90 -17.04
CA GLN A 76 -3.27 14.66 -18.27
C GLN A 76 -2.38 15.87 -18.02
N LYS A 77 -2.60 16.62 -16.94
CA LYS A 77 -1.72 17.74 -16.56
C LYS A 77 -0.28 17.31 -16.34
N LEU A 78 -0.04 16.14 -15.74
CA LEU A 78 1.30 15.60 -15.53
C LEU A 78 1.97 15.20 -16.84
N VAL A 79 1.20 14.67 -17.80
CA VAL A 79 1.68 14.37 -19.15
C VAL A 79 2.01 15.66 -19.91
N ASP A 80 1.13 16.66 -19.87
CA ASP A 80 1.32 17.96 -20.54
C ASP A 80 2.53 18.72 -19.98
N ALA A 81 2.80 18.56 -18.68
CA ALA A 81 3.97 19.12 -18.01
C ALA A 81 5.27 18.32 -18.25
N GLY A 82 5.21 17.20 -18.95
CA GLY A 82 6.37 16.34 -19.23
C GLY A 82 6.85 15.51 -18.03
N VAL A 83 6.08 15.43 -16.93
CA VAL A 83 6.38 14.57 -15.77
C VAL A 83 6.22 13.11 -16.13
N TYR A 84 5.20 12.79 -16.92
CA TYR A 84 4.97 11.45 -17.47
C TYR A 84 5.03 11.47 -19.00
N PRO A 85 5.54 10.40 -19.61
CA PRO A 85 5.49 10.27 -21.07
C PRO A 85 4.06 10.05 -21.54
N SER A 86 3.74 10.50 -22.75
CA SER A 86 2.45 10.25 -23.40
C SER A 86 2.18 8.77 -23.68
N ARG A 87 3.24 7.96 -23.76
CA ARG A 87 3.21 6.50 -23.87
C ARG A 87 4.08 5.90 -22.76
N LEU A 88 3.48 5.08 -21.91
CA LEU A 88 4.20 4.40 -20.81
C LEU A 88 5.11 3.28 -21.33
N PHE A 89 4.68 2.59 -22.37
CA PHE A 89 5.42 1.51 -22.99
C PHE A 89 5.77 1.91 -24.42
N GLN A 90 7.04 1.84 -24.72
CA GLN A 90 7.56 2.07 -26.08
C GLN A 90 7.78 0.74 -26.77
#